data_65f8f273ad175360628fd204195767d4
#
_entry.id   65f8f273ad175360628fd204195767d4
#
_cell.length_a   1.000
_cell.length_b   1.000
_cell.length_c   1.000
_cell.angle_alpha   90.00
_cell.angle_beta   90.00
_cell.angle_gamma   90.00
#
_symmetry.space_group_name_H-M   'P 1'
#
loop_
_entity.id
_entity.type
_entity.pdbx_description
1 polymer ?
#
loop_
_entity_poly.entity_id
_entity_poly.type
_entity_poly.pdbx_seq_one_letter_code
_entity_poly.pdbx_strand_id
1 'polypeptide(L)'
;MSSPTAAADTVIRQHVYWSVGAGLVPVPLADFVAVTAVQLDLIRQLCTLYGVSYQEGQGKVWVGALTGGAVARIGASALKAIPGIGTLLGGISMSIASGASTYAVGQVVKAHLSGGGTMTDLDVEAARQKYASEYEKGKTVAKEASTNKEAGDVFEKLAKLGELRDKGVITEKDFEAKKAELLKEV
;
A
#
# COMPACT_ATOMS: atom_id res chain seq x y z
N MET A 1 17.73 7.19 -19.96
CA MET A 1 17.35 7.49 -18.56
C MET A 1 15.84 7.68 -18.53
N SER A 2 15.10 6.84 -17.82
CA SER A 2 13.65 7.02 -17.65
C SER A 2 13.38 8.31 -16.89
N SER A 3 12.32 9.04 -17.27
CA SER A 3 11.93 10.26 -16.54
C SER A 3 11.59 9.92 -15.09
N PRO A 4 11.81 10.82 -14.12
CA PRO A 4 11.42 10.59 -12.72
C PRO A 4 9.95 10.17 -12.56
N THR A 5 9.09 10.66 -13.44
CA THR A 5 7.66 10.32 -13.48
C THR A 5 7.41 8.86 -13.83
N ALA A 6 8.10 8.31 -14.85
CA ALA A 6 7.95 6.92 -15.24
C ALA A 6 8.51 5.96 -14.18
N ALA A 7 9.63 6.33 -13.56
CA ALA A 7 10.19 5.57 -12.43
C ALA A 7 9.23 5.59 -11.22
N ALA A 8 8.59 6.73 -10.93
CA ALA A 8 7.59 6.84 -9.86
C ALA A 8 6.40 5.92 -10.10
N ASP A 9 5.90 5.81 -11.35
CA ASP A 9 4.79 4.92 -11.67
C ASP A 9 5.16 3.45 -11.47
N THR A 10 6.39 3.07 -11.79
CA THR A 10 6.92 1.72 -11.52
C THR A 10 6.95 1.43 -10.03
N VAL A 11 7.50 2.35 -9.23
CA VAL A 11 7.53 2.23 -7.76
C VAL A 11 6.12 2.10 -7.18
N ILE A 12 5.17 2.93 -7.64
CA ILE A 12 3.77 2.86 -7.19
C ILE A 12 3.16 1.49 -7.51
N ARG A 13 3.33 0.99 -8.74
CA ARG A 13 2.78 -0.32 -9.14
C ARG A 13 3.34 -1.46 -8.28
N GLN A 14 4.63 -1.50 -8.03
CA GLN A 14 5.25 -2.50 -7.15
C GLN A 14 4.63 -2.49 -5.75
N HIS A 15 4.43 -1.30 -5.17
CA HIS A 15 3.82 -1.19 -3.84
C HIS A 15 2.33 -1.55 -3.83
N VAL A 16 1.61 -1.35 -4.95
CA VAL A 16 0.24 -1.87 -5.11
C VAL A 16 0.23 -3.39 -5.04
N TYR A 17 1.13 -4.08 -5.75
CA TYR A 17 1.26 -5.53 -5.67
C TYR A 17 1.52 -5.99 -4.22
N TRP A 18 2.45 -5.35 -3.52
CA TRP A 18 2.74 -5.68 -2.12
C TRP A 18 1.55 -5.47 -1.19
N SER A 19 0.78 -4.40 -1.40
CA SER A 19 -0.41 -4.12 -0.59
C SER A 19 -1.56 -5.09 -0.87
N VAL A 20 -1.74 -5.51 -2.13
CA VAL A 20 -2.70 -6.55 -2.50
C VAL A 20 -2.33 -7.86 -1.82
N GLY A 21 -1.05 -8.24 -1.83
CA GLY A 21 -0.55 -9.44 -1.16
C GLY A 21 -0.69 -9.39 0.36
N ALA A 22 -0.35 -8.25 0.97
CA ALA A 22 -0.52 -8.05 2.41
C ALA A 22 -1.98 -8.23 2.84
N GLY A 23 -2.94 -7.73 2.05
CA GLY A 23 -4.38 -7.89 2.33
C GLY A 23 -4.94 -9.30 2.08
N LEU A 24 -4.13 -10.27 1.68
CA LEU A 24 -4.51 -11.68 1.56
C LEU A 24 -4.25 -12.48 2.85
N VAL A 25 -3.44 -11.96 3.77
CA VAL A 25 -3.11 -12.63 5.04
C VAL A 25 -4.23 -12.34 6.05
N PRO A 26 -5.02 -13.33 6.48
CA PRO A 26 -6.20 -13.12 7.33
C PRO A 26 -5.81 -12.95 8.82
N VAL A 27 -4.99 -11.95 9.14
CA VAL A 27 -4.64 -11.63 10.53
C VAL A 27 -5.21 -10.25 10.89
N PRO A 28 -6.31 -10.17 11.64
CA PRO A 28 -6.89 -8.90 12.06
C PRO A 28 -5.87 -8.02 12.77
N LEU A 29 -5.78 -6.75 12.38
CA LEU A 29 -4.81 -5.73 12.84
C LEU A 29 -3.41 -5.80 12.19
N ALA A 30 -2.87 -6.97 11.85
CA ALA A 30 -1.59 -7.07 11.13
C ALA A 30 -1.69 -6.47 9.71
N ASP A 31 -2.85 -6.56 9.08
CA ASP A 31 -3.10 -6.01 7.75
C ASP A 31 -2.92 -4.49 7.71
N PHE A 32 -3.44 -3.76 8.71
CA PHE A 32 -3.27 -2.30 8.78
C PHE A 32 -1.83 -1.90 8.99
N VAL A 33 -1.09 -2.63 9.83
CA VAL A 33 0.33 -2.37 10.09
C VAL A 33 1.15 -2.66 8.84
N ALA A 34 0.90 -3.79 8.19
CA ALA A 34 1.61 -4.19 6.97
C ALA A 34 1.35 -3.21 5.82
N VAL A 35 0.10 -2.85 5.54
CA VAL A 35 -0.26 -1.88 4.50
C VAL A 35 0.32 -0.50 4.81
N THR A 36 0.29 -0.07 6.07
CA THR A 36 0.92 1.20 6.49
C THR A 36 2.43 1.17 6.25
N ALA A 37 3.11 0.08 6.58
CA ALA A 37 4.54 -0.07 6.34
C ALA A 37 4.87 0.00 4.84
N VAL A 38 4.08 -0.65 3.99
CA VAL A 38 4.21 -0.57 2.52
C VAL A 38 4.02 0.87 2.04
N GLN A 39 3.03 1.60 2.55
CA GLN A 39 2.78 2.98 2.16
C GLN A 39 3.90 3.94 2.64
N LEU A 40 4.48 3.71 3.81
CA LEU A 40 5.61 4.50 4.29
C LEU A 40 6.87 4.27 3.45
N ASP A 41 7.11 3.01 3.05
CA ASP A 41 8.22 2.69 2.16
C ASP A 41 8.03 3.30 0.76
N LEU A 42 6.82 3.26 0.23
CA LEU A 42 6.43 3.95 -1.00
C LEU A 42 6.77 5.44 -0.94
N ILE A 43 6.33 6.14 0.12
CA ILE A 43 6.61 7.57 0.30
C ILE A 43 8.11 7.82 0.36
N ARG A 44 8.86 7.00 1.10
CA ARG A 44 10.32 7.10 1.22
C ARG A 44 11.00 6.96 -0.14
N GLN A 45 10.60 5.97 -0.94
CA GLN A 45 11.17 5.75 -2.27
C GLN A 45 10.85 6.90 -3.23
N LEU A 46 9.61 7.42 -3.20
CA LEU A 46 9.24 8.59 -3.99
C LEU A 46 10.04 9.84 -3.56
N CYS A 47 10.20 10.08 -2.26
CA CYS A 47 11.05 11.17 -1.77
C CYS A 47 12.47 11.05 -2.30
N THR A 48 13.08 9.86 -2.23
CA THR A 48 14.42 9.60 -2.77
C THR A 48 14.48 9.88 -4.27
N LEU A 49 13.47 9.48 -5.03
CA LEU A 49 13.40 9.66 -6.48
C LEU A 49 13.31 11.13 -6.90
N TYR A 50 12.61 11.93 -6.11
CA TYR A 50 12.48 13.39 -6.33
C TYR A 50 13.49 14.23 -5.57
N GLY A 51 14.47 13.62 -4.86
CA GLY A 51 15.52 14.32 -4.13
C GLY A 51 15.03 15.06 -2.88
N VAL A 52 13.90 14.63 -2.32
CA VAL A 52 13.31 15.21 -1.11
C VAL A 52 13.72 14.40 0.13
N SER A 53 14.13 15.08 1.20
CA SER A 53 14.48 14.40 2.47
C SER A 53 13.25 13.77 3.11
N TYR A 54 13.26 12.44 3.25
CA TYR A 54 12.18 11.71 3.91
C TYR A 54 12.23 11.87 5.43
N GLN A 55 11.07 12.12 6.03
CA GLN A 55 10.86 12.17 7.48
C GLN A 55 9.73 11.21 7.88
N GLU A 56 10.07 10.17 8.63
CA GLU A 56 9.11 9.10 8.99
C GLU A 56 7.88 9.63 9.73
N GLY A 57 8.06 10.57 10.65
CA GLY A 57 6.96 11.21 11.37
C GLY A 57 5.96 11.89 10.42
N GLN A 58 6.44 12.62 9.43
CA GLN A 58 5.59 13.24 8.41
C GLN A 58 4.95 12.22 7.49
N GLY A 59 5.68 11.15 7.13
CA GLY A 59 5.12 10.05 6.36
C GLY A 59 3.91 9.43 7.07
N LYS A 60 4.01 9.17 8.37
CA LYS A 60 2.88 8.68 9.20
C LYS A 60 1.71 9.65 9.23
N VAL A 61 1.98 10.95 9.35
CA VAL A 61 0.95 12.01 9.29
C VAL A 61 0.25 12.00 7.92
N TRP A 62 0.98 11.88 6.82
CA TRP A 62 0.40 11.85 5.48
C TRP A 62 -0.47 10.61 5.28
N VAL A 63 0.04 9.43 5.61
CA VAL A 63 -0.76 8.19 5.52
C VAL A 63 -2.03 8.34 6.36
N GLY A 64 -1.93 8.75 7.63
CA GLY A 64 -3.07 8.94 8.50
C GLY A 64 -4.08 9.99 7.98
N ALA A 65 -3.59 11.11 7.46
CA ALA A 65 -4.44 12.17 6.92
C ALA A 65 -5.19 11.75 5.66
N LEU A 66 -4.56 10.98 4.77
CA LEU A 66 -5.16 10.53 3.52
C LEU A 66 -6.09 9.34 3.72
N THR A 67 -5.67 8.34 4.49
CA THR A 67 -6.41 7.08 4.66
C THR A 67 -7.41 7.13 5.82
N GLY A 68 -7.15 7.90 6.88
CA GLY A 68 -7.96 7.94 8.09
C GLY A 68 -9.42 8.37 7.84
N GLY A 69 -9.65 9.31 6.93
CA GLY A 69 -11.00 9.70 6.52
C GLY A 69 -11.74 8.61 5.74
N ALA A 70 -11.02 7.80 4.96
CA ALA A 70 -11.59 6.66 4.25
C ALA A 70 -11.94 5.53 5.23
N VAL A 71 -11.04 5.22 6.16
CA VAL A 71 -11.28 4.21 7.22
C VAL A 71 -12.46 4.59 8.10
N ALA A 72 -12.61 5.86 8.48
CA ALA A 72 -13.76 6.32 9.28
C ALA A 72 -15.09 6.18 8.53
N ARG A 73 -15.12 6.48 7.22
CA ARG A 73 -16.32 6.31 6.37
C ARG A 73 -16.65 4.83 6.15
N ILE A 74 -15.64 4.02 5.92
CA ILE A 74 -15.77 2.56 5.76
C ILE A 74 -16.24 1.94 7.07
N GLY A 75 -15.62 2.30 8.20
CA GLY A 75 -16.00 1.84 9.52
C GLY A 75 -17.43 2.20 9.92
N ALA A 76 -17.88 3.42 9.64
CA ALA A 76 -19.26 3.84 9.90
C ALA A 76 -20.30 3.10 9.04
N SER A 77 -19.95 2.70 7.83
CA SER A 77 -20.82 1.91 6.94
C SER A 77 -20.76 0.42 7.26
N ALA A 78 -19.60 -0.11 7.63
CA ALA A 78 -19.41 -1.52 7.98
C ALA A 78 -20.09 -1.89 9.30
N LEU A 79 -20.12 -0.98 10.27
CA LEU A 79 -20.86 -1.18 11.53
C LEU A 79 -22.37 -1.34 11.35
N LYS A 80 -22.93 -0.92 10.22
CA LYS A 80 -24.35 -1.09 9.89
C LYS A 80 -24.68 -2.38 9.13
N ALA A 81 -23.69 -3.16 8.73
CA ALA A 81 -23.87 -4.29 7.81
C ALA A 81 -23.38 -5.63 8.34
N ILE A 82 -23.29 -5.84 9.67
CA ILE A 82 -22.93 -7.17 10.18
C ILE A 82 -24.19 -8.00 10.39
N PRO A 83 -24.41 -8.99 9.51
CA PRO A 83 -24.32 -10.38 9.94
C PRO A 83 -23.40 -11.19 9.01
N GLY A 84 -22.30 -11.68 9.54
CA GLY A 84 -21.38 -12.57 8.82
C GLY A 84 -20.30 -11.83 8.04
N ILE A 85 -19.12 -11.83 8.59
CA ILE A 85 -17.86 -11.30 8.07
C ILE A 85 -17.50 -12.00 6.73
N GLY A 86 -18.12 -11.57 5.63
CA GLY A 86 -17.87 -12.23 4.34
C GLY A 86 -18.04 -11.35 3.11
N THR A 87 -18.77 -10.24 3.21
CA THR A 87 -19.03 -9.35 2.08
C THR A 87 -18.86 -7.90 2.50
N LEU A 88 -17.68 -7.57 2.93
CA LEU A 88 -17.32 -6.19 3.26
C LEU A 88 -17.31 -5.35 1.98
N LEU A 89 -18.05 -4.24 2.02
CA LEU A 89 -17.91 -3.13 1.09
C LEU A 89 -18.36 -3.38 -0.35
N GLY A 90 -19.55 -3.94 -0.55
CA GLY A 90 -20.13 -3.98 -1.90
C GLY A 90 -19.31 -4.79 -2.92
N GLY A 91 -18.69 -5.90 -2.49
CA GLY A 91 -17.97 -6.82 -3.37
C GLY A 91 -16.50 -6.51 -3.63
N ILE A 92 -15.89 -5.56 -2.91
CA ILE A 92 -14.45 -5.28 -2.99
C ILE A 92 -13.74 -6.04 -1.87
N SER A 93 -12.77 -6.90 -2.23
CA SER A 93 -11.94 -7.60 -1.23
C SER A 93 -11.01 -6.63 -0.49
N MET A 94 -10.59 -6.99 0.73
CA MET A 94 -9.62 -6.17 1.49
C MET A 94 -8.31 -5.98 0.73
N SER A 95 -7.86 -6.98 -0.01
CA SER A 95 -6.65 -6.89 -0.84
C SER A 95 -6.78 -5.81 -1.92
N ILE A 96 -7.92 -5.75 -2.62
CA ILE A 96 -8.19 -4.69 -3.60
C ILE A 96 -8.28 -3.33 -2.93
N ALA A 97 -8.94 -3.23 -1.77
CA ALA A 97 -9.04 -1.97 -1.03
C ALA A 97 -7.66 -1.46 -0.57
N SER A 98 -6.80 -2.36 -0.10
CA SER A 98 -5.42 -2.05 0.31
C SER A 98 -4.56 -1.59 -0.86
N GLY A 99 -4.62 -2.31 -1.98
CA GLY A 99 -3.93 -1.91 -3.21
C GLY A 99 -4.41 -0.58 -3.77
N ALA A 100 -5.73 -0.35 -3.79
CA ALA A 100 -6.32 0.91 -4.23
C ALA A 100 -5.90 2.10 -3.35
N SER A 101 -5.85 1.89 -2.03
CA SER A 101 -5.37 2.89 -1.08
C SER A 101 -3.89 3.24 -1.33
N THR A 102 -3.05 2.23 -1.51
CA THR A 102 -1.63 2.41 -1.78
C THR A 102 -1.38 3.12 -3.11
N TYR A 103 -2.13 2.77 -4.15
CA TYR A 103 -2.11 3.50 -5.42
C TYR A 103 -2.45 4.98 -5.24
N ALA A 104 -3.54 5.27 -4.52
CA ALA A 104 -3.98 6.64 -4.29
C ALA A 104 -2.96 7.46 -3.49
N VAL A 105 -2.39 6.89 -2.41
CA VAL A 105 -1.29 7.52 -1.66
C VAL A 105 -0.12 7.84 -2.59
N GLY A 106 0.31 6.87 -3.39
CA GLY A 106 1.41 7.04 -4.34
C GLY A 106 1.17 8.16 -5.35
N GLN A 107 -0.01 8.22 -5.95
CA GLN A 107 -0.36 9.25 -6.93
C GLN A 107 -0.47 10.66 -6.32
N VAL A 108 -0.97 10.77 -5.09
CA VAL A 108 -0.99 12.05 -4.35
C VAL A 108 0.43 12.53 -4.09
N VAL A 109 1.27 11.66 -3.50
CA VAL A 109 2.66 11.98 -3.16
C VAL A 109 3.47 12.30 -4.41
N LYS A 110 3.36 11.49 -5.47
CA LYS A 110 4.00 11.75 -6.76
C LYS A 110 3.64 13.12 -7.31
N ALA A 111 2.35 13.48 -7.31
CA ALA A 111 1.92 14.77 -7.82
C ALA A 111 2.45 15.94 -7.00
N HIS A 112 2.46 15.80 -5.67
CA HIS A 112 2.99 16.81 -4.76
C HIS A 112 4.50 17.03 -4.97
N LEU A 113 5.29 15.95 -4.95
CA LEU A 113 6.74 16.02 -5.10
C LEU A 113 7.17 16.45 -6.50
N SER A 114 6.47 16.00 -7.56
CA SER A 114 6.75 16.43 -8.94
C SER A 114 6.46 17.91 -9.18
N GLY A 115 5.58 18.51 -8.38
CA GLY A 115 5.29 19.94 -8.35
C GLY A 115 6.30 20.77 -7.55
N GLY A 116 7.35 20.14 -7.00
CA GLY A 116 8.36 20.82 -6.18
C GLY A 116 8.01 20.90 -4.69
N GLY A 117 6.98 20.18 -4.26
CA GLY A 117 6.59 20.09 -2.84
C GLY A 117 7.59 19.33 -1.98
N THR A 118 7.51 19.54 -0.68
CA THR A 118 8.35 18.92 0.36
C THR A 118 7.52 18.11 1.34
N MET A 119 8.16 17.44 2.31
CA MET A 119 7.42 16.67 3.34
C MET A 119 6.59 17.53 4.30
N THR A 120 6.74 18.87 4.29
CA THR A 120 6.12 19.75 5.30
C THR A 120 5.03 20.68 4.76
N ASP A 121 4.82 20.74 3.44
CA ASP A 121 3.94 21.71 2.78
C ASP A 121 2.77 21.08 2.01
N LEU A 122 2.40 19.83 2.34
CA LEU A 122 1.25 19.16 1.74
C LEU A 122 -0.06 19.86 2.13
N ASP A 123 -0.80 20.35 1.13
CA ASP A 123 -2.19 20.74 1.33
C ASP A 123 -3.06 19.49 1.53
N VAL A 124 -3.41 19.24 2.79
CA VAL A 124 -4.13 18.02 3.19
C VAL A 124 -5.53 17.96 2.57
N GLU A 125 -6.22 19.10 2.41
CA GLU A 125 -7.58 19.09 1.86
C GLU A 125 -7.57 18.79 0.36
N ALA A 126 -6.73 19.46 -0.41
CA ALA A 126 -6.52 19.16 -1.82
C ALA A 126 -6.01 17.72 -2.02
N ALA A 127 -5.12 17.25 -1.15
CA ALA A 127 -4.59 15.90 -1.17
C ALA A 127 -5.68 14.84 -0.93
N ARG A 128 -6.63 15.07 -0.02
CA ARG A 128 -7.76 14.17 0.23
C ARG A 128 -8.73 14.08 -0.97
N GLN A 129 -9.01 15.20 -1.61
CA GLN A 129 -9.84 15.22 -2.81
C GLN A 129 -9.18 14.42 -3.93
N LYS A 130 -7.89 14.63 -4.16
CA LYS A 130 -7.11 13.86 -5.12
C LYS A 130 -7.06 12.38 -4.74
N TYR A 131 -6.82 12.05 -3.46
CA TYR A 131 -6.83 10.67 -2.97
C TYR A 131 -8.14 9.97 -3.31
N ALA A 132 -9.29 10.59 -3.06
CA ALA A 132 -10.58 10.00 -3.36
C ALA A 132 -10.74 9.66 -4.84
N SER A 133 -10.33 10.57 -5.74
CA SER A 133 -10.34 10.34 -7.19
C SER A 133 -9.37 9.22 -7.60
N GLU A 134 -8.15 9.22 -7.08
CA GLU A 134 -7.14 8.22 -7.42
C GLU A 134 -7.47 6.84 -6.81
N TYR A 135 -8.18 6.80 -5.67
CA TYR A 135 -8.64 5.54 -5.08
C TYR A 135 -9.60 4.78 -6.00
N GLU A 136 -10.52 5.49 -6.67
CA GLU A 136 -11.41 4.86 -7.65
C GLU A 136 -10.65 4.24 -8.83
N LYS A 137 -9.63 4.93 -9.35
CA LYS A 137 -8.74 4.38 -10.38
C LYS A 137 -7.91 3.20 -9.84
N GLY A 138 -7.45 3.34 -8.61
CA GLY A 138 -6.66 2.33 -7.91
C GLY A 138 -7.39 0.98 -7.75
N LYS A 139 -8.72 0.97 -7.66
CA LYS A 139 -9.50 -0.28 -7.63
C LYS A 139 -9.27 -1.14 -8.87
N THR A 140 -9.21 -0.52 -10.04
CA THR A 140 -8.93 -1.24 -11.30
C THR A 140 -7.51 -1.79 -11.29
N VAL A 141 -6.53 -0.96 -10.94
CA VAL A 141 -5.11 -1.37 -10.87
C VAL A 141 -4.90 -2.50 -9.86
N ALA A 142 -5.51 -2.39 -8.67
CA ALA A 142 -5.43 -3.41 -7.64
C ALA A 142 -6.14 -4.71 -8.03
N LYS A 143 -7.25 -4.62 -8.77
CA LYS A 143 -7.93 -5.79 -9.31
C LYS A 143 -7.07 -6.53 -10.32
N GLU A 144 -6.43 -5.80 -11.24
CA GLU A 144 -5.46 -6.37 -12.18
C GLU A 144 -4.29 -7.04 -11.44
N ALA A 145 -3.74 -6.37 -10.42
CA ALA A 145 -2.71 -6.92 -9.57
C ALA A 145 -3.15 -8.21 -8.85
N SER A 146 -4.39 -8.26 -8.35
CA SER A 146 -4.92 -9.43 -7.65
C SER A 146 -5.17 -10.65 -8.54
N THR A 147 -5.30 -10.45 -9.86
CA THR A 147 -5.49 -11.51 -10.84
C THR A 147 -4.18 -11.99 -11.47
N ASN A 148 -3.07 -11.32 -11.21
CA ASN A 148 -1.76 -11.74 -11.68
C ASN A 148 -1.29 -12.96 -10.88
N LYS A 149 -1.26 -14.13 -11.55
CA LYS A 149 -0.88 -15.41 -10.94
C LYS A 149 0.53 -15.40 -10.39
N GLU A 150 1.48 -14.79 -11.09
CA GLU A 150 2.90 -14.72 -10.67
C GLU A 150 3.04 -13.94 -9.36
N ALA A 151 2.37 -12.80 -9.25
CA ALA A 151 2.32 -12.05 -8.01
C ALA A 151 1.64 -12.85 -6.88
N GLY A 152 0.52 -13.54 -7.17
CA GLY A 152 -0.17 -14.40 -6.21
C GLY A 152 0.73 -15.48 -5.62
N ASP A 153 1.49 -16.18 -6.46
CA ASP A 153 2.43 -17.24 -6.04
C ASP A 153 3.57 -16.67 -5.18
N VAL A 154 4.08 -15.48 -5.50
CA VAL A 154 5.11 -14.81 -4.70
C VAL A 154 4.58 -14.45 -3.32
N PHE A 155 3.37 -13.92 -3.24
CA PHE A 155 2.76 -13.55 -1.95
C PHE A 155 2.43 -14.77 -1.09
N GLU A 156 1.99 -15.89 -1.69
CA GLU A 156 1.80 -17.14 -0.95
C GLU A 156 3.12 -17.66 -0.37
N LYS A 157 4.21 -17.59 -1.14
CA LYS A 157 5.56 -17.94 -0.66
C LYS A 157 6.01 -17.01 0.47
N LEU A 158 5.75 -15.70 0.36
CA LEU A 158 6.09 -14.72 1.41
C LEU A 158 5.29 -14.96 2.69
N ALA A 159 4.01 -15.27 2.60
CA ALA A 159 3.18 -15.62 3.76
C ALA A 159 3.73 -16.87 4.47
N LYS A 160 4.05 -17.93 3.71
CA LYS A 160 4.67 -19.14 4.26
C LYS A 160 6.03 -18.89 4.91
N LEU A 161 6.86 -18.01 4.32
CA LEU A 161 8.12 -17.58 4.92
C LEU A 161 7.90 -16.84 6.24
N GLY A 162 6.90 -15.96 6.31
CA GLY A 162 6.51 -15.26 7.53
C GLY A 162 6.12 -16.24 8.64
N GLU A 163 5.28 -17.25 8.32
CA GLU A 163 4.93 -18.30 9.29
C GLU A 163 6.16 -19.09 9.78
N LEU A 164 7.09 -19.41 8.90
CA LEU A 164 8.31 -20.12 9.27
C LEU A 164 9.20 -19.29 10.20
N ARG A 165 9.29 -17.99 9.96
CA ARG A 165 9.98 -17.05 10.86
C ARG A 165 9.30 -17.00 12.22
N ASP A 166 7.99 -16.81 12.27
CA ASP A 166 7.22 -16.70 13.51
C ASP A 166 7.25 -17.98 14.35
N LYS A 167 7.40 -19.13 13.68
CA LYS A 167 7.62 -20.44 14.31
C LYS A 167 9.09 -20.70 14.68
N GLY A 168 9.99 -19.76 14.42
CA GLY A 168 11.43 -19.89 14.70
C GLY A 168 12.16 -20.91 13.83
N VAL A 169 11.58 -21.35 12.73
CA VAL A 169 12.18 -22.33 11.79
C VAL A 169 13.26 -21.67 10.94
N ILE A 170 13.08 -20.38 10.59
CA ILE A 170 14.07 -19.56 9.90
C ILE A 170 14.35 -18.31 10.74
N THR A 171 15.55 -17.74 10.58
CA THR A 171 15.93 -16.50 11.27
C THR A 171 15.33 -15.28 10.57
N GLU A 172 15.23 -14.14 11.27
CA GLU A 172 14.84 -12.86 10.67
C GLU A 172 15.73 -12.51 9.46
N LYS A 173 17.03 -12.79 9.55
CA LYS A 173 17.98 -12.57 8.46
C LYS A 173 17.66 -13.41 7.22
N ASP A 174 17.30 -14.68 7.42
CA ASP A 174 16.93 -15.58 6.33
C ASP A 174 15.60 -15.15 5.69
N PHE A 175 14.65 -14.71 6.52
CA PHE A 175 13.38 -14.16 6.07
C PHE A 175 13.61 -12.92 5.18
N GLU A 176 14.36 -11.92 5.64
CA GLU A 176 14.62 -10.70 4.87
C GLU A 176 15.39 -10.98 3.57
N ALA A 177 16.34 -11.92 3.59
CA ALA A 177 17.08 -12.32 2.40
C ALA A 177 16.16 -12.96 1.34
N LYS A 178 15.31 -13.91 1.76
CA LYS A 178 14.36 -14.59 0.86
C LYS A 178 13.23 -13.68 0.38
N LYS A 179 12.75 -12.80 1.24
CA LYS A 179 11.79 -11.76 0.88
C LYS A 179 12.33 -10.85 -0.22
N ALA A 180 13.58 -10.37 -0.07
CA ALA A 180 14.23 -9.53 -1.07
C ALA A 180 14.44 -10.25 -2.42
N GLU A 181 14.65 -11.57 -2.41
CA GLU A 181 14.75 -12.41 -3.60
C GLU A 181 13.39 -12.53 -4.30
N LEU A 182 12.35 -12.92 -3.58
CA LEU A 182 11.00 -13.10 -4.12
C LEU A 182 10.38 -11.80 -4.65
N LEU A 183 10.66 -10.66 -4.00
CA LEU A 183 10.15 -9.36 -4.44
C LEU A 183 10.78 -8.86 -5.74
N LYS A 184 11.86 -9.47 -6.23
CA LYS A 184 12.43 -9.18 -7.54
C LYS A 184 11.72 -9.92 -8.68
N GLU A 185 10.91 -10.92 -8.34
CA GLU A 185 10.16 -11.72 -9.32
C GLU A 185 8.84 -11.03 -9.73
N VAL A 186 8.46 -9.94 -9.06
CA VAL A 186 7.23 -9.14 -9.26
C VAL A 186 7.61 -7.72 -9.66
#